data_a3ccb667ecdd06ce2237714379e2fe76
#
_entry.id   a3ccb667ecdd06ce2237714379e2fe76
#
_cell.length_a   1.000
_cell.length_b   1.000
_cell.length_c   1.000
_cell.angle_alpha   90.00
_cell.angle_beta   90.00
_cell.angle_gamma   90.00
#
_symmetry.space_group_name_H-M   'P 1'
#
loop_
_entity.id
_entity.type
_entity.pdbx_description
1 polymer ?
#
loop_
_entity_poly.entity_id
_entity_poly.type
_entity_poly.pdbx_seq_one_letter_code
_entity_poly.pdbx_strand_id
1 'polypeptide(L)'
;MIVGVMLATILEILDTSIVNVALPSMMGNLGATVDEISWVVTSYIIANVIVIPMTSWLAARFGRRRYFVSSILLFTAASALCGLARTLPELVVFRVIQGIGGGALLATAQTIMVETFPPQRQGTGQAIFGMGAMLGPSLGPTLGGWLTDRWSWPWIFYVNVPLGIASALICSSYLVDPRPSTVRRTDRVDWTGVALLIVGVGALQTVLERGNRLDWFESDFITTLAVTAVAAIALFIWHELRAEHPIVDLRVFRFRALQVGCVYGAAMGVGLYGSIFLFPLFTQQLLQWTSWQSGMAILPSSIATAIVMTFSGRLVWRLGPAPLFGVGLAVFLPALWGMSHWTLESGWWNLFWPQVGRGVALGFMFAPLSVATLRALPPADILQGAGLYNLFRQTGGSLGIAVLATLVDHRSALHQAYLAESVTVFSEATQQRLAALAAGLVQRGLSPAEATEGAHRVLDQILAAQSSVMAFRDCYLAIMILFMLLIPLVPLLRRPPVYTLPTERAFEHPEAV
;
A
#
# COMPACT_ATOMS: atom_id res chain seq x y z
N MET A 1 19.97 2.30 16.58
CA MET A 1 19.68 1.44 15.41
C MET A 1 18.18 1.40 15.11
N ILE A 2 17.30 0.91 16.01
CA ILE A 2 15.84 0.79 15.77
C ILE A 2 15.24 2.10 15.26
N VAL A 3 15.56 3.24 15.90
CA VAL A 3 15.06 4.56 15.47
C VAL A 3 15.47 4.89 14.03
N GLY A 4 16.74 4.64 13.65
CA GLY A 4 17.18 4.90 12.27
C GLY A 4 16.45 4.05 11.24
N VAL A 5 16.25 2.75 11.54
CA VAL A 5 15.50 1.84 10.67
C VAL A 5 14.02 2.26 10.55
N MET A 6 13.41 2.73 11.66
CA MET A 6 12.05 3.23 11.67
C MET A 6 11.89 4.52 10.86
N LEU A 7 12.87 5.44 10.97
CA LEU A 7 12.89 6.65 10.15
C LEU A 7 12.92 6.31 8.64
N ALA A 8 13.74 5.31 8.23
CA ALA A 8 13.78 4.85 6.85
C ALA A 8 12.42 4.27 6.39
N THR A 9 11.76 3.50 7.25
CA THR A 9 10.43 2.93 6.97
C THR A 9 9.37 4.02 6.80
N ILE A 10 9.34 4.98 7.75
CA ILE A 10 8.39 6.10 7.72
C ILE A 10 8.61 6.95 6.47
N LEU A 11 9.88 7.23 6.15
CA LEU A 11 10.28 8.06 5.02
C LEU A 11 9.78 7.50 3.70
N GLU A 12 9.93 6.21 3.44
CA GLU A 12 9.47 5.55 2.21
C GLU A 12 7.93 5.58 2.10
N ILE A 13 7.23 5.25 3.19
CA ILE A 13 5.77 5.16 3.17
C ILE A 13 5.11 6.54 3.18
N LEU A 14 5.71 7.51 3.88
CA LEU A 14 5.25 8.90 3.86
C LEU A 14 5.35 9.47 2.43
N ASP A 15 6.46 9.22 1.74
CA ASP A 15 6.69 9.71 0.38
C ASP A 15 5.63 9.21 -0.60
N THR A 16 5.23 7.94 -0.51
CA THR A 16 4.18 7.38 -1.38
C THR A 16 2.82 8.04 -1.20
N SER A 17 2.52 8.53 -0.02
CA SER A 17 1.20 9.10 0.30
C SER A 17 1.15 10.62 0.19
N ILE A 18 2.24 11.31 0.52
CA ILE A 18 2.31 12.78 0.57
C ILE A 18 2.19 13.40 -0.83
N VAL A 19 2.75 12.73 -1.85
CA VAL A 19 2.78 13.21 -3.24
C VAL A 19 1.38 13.33 -3.84
N ASN A 20 0.48 12.41 -3.51
CA ASN A 20 -0.86 12.37 -4.08
C ASN A 20 -1.67 13.66 -3.82
N VAL A 21 -1.45 14.31 -2.69
CA VAL A 21 -2.17 15.55 -2.33
C VAL A 21 -1.62 16.76 -3.10
N ALA A 22 -0.34 16.72 -3.47
CA ALA A 22 0.32 17.81 -4.17
C ALA A 22 0.18 17.76 -5.71
N LEU A 23 -0.36 16.65 -6.26
CA LEU A 23 -0.50 16.48 -7.72
C LEU A 23 -1.21 17.67 -8.41
N PRO A 24 -2.33 18.21 -7.90
CA PRO A 24 -2.98 19.38 -8.52
C PRO A 24 -2.08 20.60 -8.58
N SER A 25 -1.32 20.86 -7.51
CA SER A 25 -0.37 21.98 -7.47
C SER A 25 0.80 21.77 -8.43
N MET A 26 1.33 20.55 -8.53
CA MET A 26 2.38 20.18 -9.49
C MET A 26 1.88 20.35 -10.93
N MET A 27 0.67 19.89 -11.22
CA MET A 27 0.03 19.99 -12.53
C MET A 27 -0.05 21.44 -13.00
N GLY A 28 -0.52 22.35 -12.14
CA GLY A 28 -0.58 23.78 -12.45
C GLY A 28 0.80 24.42 -12.63
N ASN A 29 1.79 24.06 -11.81
CA ASN A 29 3.12 24.67 -11.86
C ASN A 29 3.99 24.13 -13.01
N LEU A 30 3.83 22.87 -13.39
CA LEU A 30 4.61 22.23 -14.45
C LEU A 30 3.91 22.25 -15.82
N GLY A 31 2.69 22.80 -15.88
CA GLY A 31 1.89 22.86 -17.12
C GLY A 31 1.51 21.49 -17.66
N ALA A 32 1.35 20.51 -16.78
CA ALA A 32 1.09 19.11 -17.13
C ALA A 32 -0.40 18.79 -17.13
N THR A 33 -0.84 17.88 -17.99
CA THR A 33 -2.18 17.29 -17.95
C THR A 33 -2.33 16.30 -16.78
N VAL A 34 -3.58 15.91 -16.47
CA VAL A 34 -3.86 14.91 -15.43
C VAL A 34 -3.19 13.57 -15.74
N ASP A 35 -3.14 13.19 -17.01
CA ASP A 35 -2.48 11.95 -17.44
C ASP A 35 -0.96 12.00 -17.31
N GLU A 36 -0.37 13.11 -17.67
CA GLU A 36 1.07 13.28 -17.58
C GLU A 36 1.55 13.34 -16.13
N ILE A 37 0.87 14.12 -15.26
CA ILE A 37 1.29 14.27 -13.86
C ILE A 37 1.20 12.94 -13.08
N SER A 38 0.33 12.02 -13.48
CA SER A 38 0.20 10.71 -12.84
C SER A 38 1.50 9.89 -12.90
N TRP A 39 2.38 10.14 -13.91
CA TRP A 39 3.67 9.49 -14.01
C TRP A 39 4.60 9.81 -12.83
N VAL A 40 4.40 10.89 -12.12
CA VAL A 40 5.17 11.22 -10.90
C VAL A 40 4.98 10.15 -9.81
N VAL A 41 3.78 9.60 -9.68
CA VAL A 41 3.49 8.52 -8.73
C VAL A 41 3.82 7.16 -9.34
N THR A 42 3.35 6.91 -10.56
CA THR A 42 3.49 5.61 -11.24
C THR A 42 4.95 5.22 -11.43
N SER A 43 5.82 6.15 -11.88
CA SER A 43 7.25 5.86 -12.11
C SER A 43 7.99 5.47 -10.83
N TYR A 44 7.67 6.11 -9.72
CA TYR A 44 8.22 5.74 -8.41
C TYR A 44 7.78 4.33 -8.00
N ILE A 45 6.48 4.04 -8.08
CA ILE A 45 5.93 2.74 -7.68
C ILE A 45 6.52 1.62 -8.53
N ILE A 46 6.60 1.79 -9.85
CA ILE A 46 7.23 0.82 -10.77
C ILE A 46 8.66 0.53 -10.35
N ALA A 47 9.49 1.57 -10.17
CA ALA A 47 10.88 1.41 -9.79
C ALA A 47 11.03 0.74 -8.41
N ASN A 48 10.19 1.12 -7.46
CA ASN A 48 10.16 0.57 -6.10
C ASN A 48 9.83 -0.93 -6.12
N VAL A 49 8.75 -1.32 -6.79
CA VAL A 49 8.27 -2.72 -6.86
C VAL A 49 9.27 -3.64 -7.58
N ILE A 50 9.99 -3.13 -8.58
CA ILE A 50 11.05 -3.89 -9.26
C ILE A 50 12.22 -4.20 -8.31
N VAL A 51 12.63 -3.25 -7.47
CA VAL A 51 13.80 -3.41 -6.59
C VAL A 51 13.49 -4.29 -5.37
N ILE A 52 12.26 -4.30 -4.87
CA ILE A 52 11.86 -5.07 -3.68
C ILE A 52 12.35 -6.53 -3.72
N PRO A 53 12.06 -7.34 -4.75
CA PRO A 53 12.48 -8.75 -4.79
C PRO A 53 14.00 -8.93 -4.97
N MET A 54 14.68 -7.94 -5.55
CA MET A 54 16.14 -7.94 -5.74
C MET A 54 16.92 -7.62 -4.46
N THR A 55 16.25 -7.11 -3.42
CA THR A 55 16.89 -6.60 -2.19
C THR A 55 17.79 -7.63 -1.52
N SER A 56 17.41 -8.90 -1.51
CA SER A 56 18.20 -9.99 -0.91
C SER A 56 19.52 -10.17 -1.65
N TRP A 57 19.47 -10.22 -2.98
CA TRP A 57 20.65 -10.37 -3.82
C TRP A 57 21.58 -9.14 -3.72
N LEU A 58 21.03 -7.92 -3.77
CA LEU A 58 21.79 -6.68 -3.63
C LEU A 58 22.47 -6.59 -2.25
N ALA A 59 21.75 -6.95 -1.19
CA ALA A 59 22.30 -6.98 0.18
C ALA A 59 23.40 -8.05 0.35
N ALA A 60 23.26 -9.21 -0.31
CA ALA A 60 24.29 -10.25 -0.30
C ALA A 60 25.56 -9.80 -1.04
N ARG A 61 25.42 -9.07 -2.15
CA ARG A 61 26.53 -8.61 -2.99
C ARG A 61 27.31 -7.44 -2.36
N PHE A 62 26.62 -6.43 -1.86
CA PHE A 62 27.23 -5.18 -1.38
C PHE A 62 27.44 -5.15 0.15
N GLY A 63 26.86 -6.11 0.88
CA GLY A 63 26.73 -6.09 2.33
C GLY A 63 25.48 -5.34 2.75
N ARG A 64 24.76 -5.89 3.74
CA ARG A 64 23.44 -5.38 4.14
C ARG A 64 23.50 -3.93 4.66
N ARG A 65 24.48 -3.62 5.50
CA ARG A 65 24.67 -2.27 6.04
C ARG A 65 24.94 -1.26 4.94
N ARG A 66 25.90 -1.56 4.05
CA ARG A 66 26.26 -0.65 2.95
C ARG A 66 25.09 -0.46 1.99
N TYR A 67 24.42 -1.55 1.61
CA TYR A 67 23.27 -1.50 0.74
C TYR A 67 22.13 -0.65 1.34
N PHE A 68 21.76 -0.89 2.61
CA PHE A 68 20.67 -0.17 3.26
C PHE A 68 20.99 1.32 3.42
N VAL A 69 22.20 1.68 3.89
CA VAL A 69 22.60 3.08 4.05
C VAL A 69 22.71 3.79 2.70
N SER A 70 23.28 3.14 1.66
CA SER A 70 23.34 3.72 0.32
C SER A 70 21.95 3.92 -0.30
N SER A 71 21.00 3.02 -0.04
CA SER A 71 19.61 3.16 -0.48
C SER A 71 18.89 4.33 0.21
N ILE A 72 19.11 4.53 1.52
CA ILE A 72 18.59 5.71 2.23
C ILE A 72 19.19 6.99 1.64
N LEU A 73 20.49 7.03 1.40
CA LEU A 73 21.16 8.20 0.82
C LEU A 73 20.69 8.48 -0.61
N LEU A 74 20.55 7.42 -1.44
CA LEU A 74 20.03 7.54 -2.80
C LEU A 74 18.61 8.09 -2.80
N PHE A 75 17.73 7.54 -1.96
CA PHE A 75 16.37 8.01 -1.79
C PHE A 75 16.35 9.49 -1.38
N THR A 76 17.17 9.87 -0.38
CA THR A 76 17.23 11.22 0.16
C THR A 76 17.74 12.23 -0.87
N ALA A 77 18.81 11.87 -1.59
CA ALA A 77 19.36 12.72 -2.66
C ALA A 77 18.36 12.88 -3.81
N ALA A 78 17.74 11.79 -4.25
CA ALA A 78 16.71 11.84 -5.28
C ALA A 78 15.48 12.65 -4.84
N SER A 79 15.08 12.57 -3.56
CA SER A 79 14.02 13.41 -2.99
C SER A 79 14.37 14.89 -3.07
N ALA A 80 15.62 15.27 -2.71
CA ALA A 80 16.07 16.65 -2.87
C ALA A 80 16.03 17.11 -4.35
N LEU A 81 16.43 16.24 -5.28
CA LEU A 81 16.35 16.51 -6.71
C LEU A 81 14.91 16.65 -7.20
N CYS A 82 13.97 15.84 -6.71
CA CYS A 82 12.54 16.00 -7.00
C CYS A 82 12.04 17.40 -6.62
N GLY A 83 12.46 17.91 -5.47
CA GLY A 83 12.11 19.28 -5.04
C GLY A 83 12.74 20.39 -5.89
N LEU A 84 13.83 20.10 -6.60
CA LEU A 84 14.51 21.04 -7.51
C LEU A 84 14.03 20.93 -8.97
N ALA A 85 13.20 19.95 -9.30
CA ALA A 85 12.74 19.72 -10.67
C ALA A 85 11.94 20.93 -11.20
N ARG A 86 12.26 21.31 -12.44
CA ARG A 86 11.63 22.45 -13.15
C ARG A 86 10.69 21.99 -14.27
N THR A 87 10.83 20.76 -14.70
CA THR A 87 10.02 20.15 -15.76
C THR A 87 9.48 18.80 -15.31
N LEU A 88 8.35 18.38 -15.87
CA LEU A 88 7.78 17.08 -15.59
C LEU A 88 8.72 15.90 -15.90
N PRO A 89 9.42 15.85 -17.06
CA PRO A 89 10.37 14.78 -17.33
C PRO A 89 11.50 14.67 -16.30
N GLU A 90 12.06 15.81 -15.84
CA GLU A 90 13.06 15.80 -14.76
C GLU A 90 12.49 15.18 -13.49
N LEU A 91 11.29 15.59 -13.09
CA LEU A 91 10.62 15.07 -11.90
C LEU A 91 10.40 13.56 -12.01
N VAL A 92 9.92 13.07 -13.15
CA VAL A 92 9.70 11.64 -13.40
C VAL A 92 11.01 10.85 -13.32
N VAL A 93 12.10 11.34 -13.92
CA VAL A 93 13.42 10.68 -13.82
C VAL A 93 13.90 10.62 -12.37
N PHE A 94 13.79 11.71 -11.62
CA PHE A 94 14.18 11.73 -10.22
C PHE A 94 13.29 10.81 -9.35
N ARG A 95 12.02 10.66 -9.69
CA ARG A 95 11.10 9.72 -9.05
C ARG A 95 11.49 8.25 -9.31
N VAL A 96 11.96 7.91 -10.51
CA VAL A 96 12.52 6.57 -10.80
C VAL A 96 13.73 6.31 -9.89
N ILE A 97 14.68 7.25 -9.82
CA ILE A 97 15.88 7.12 -8.98
C ILE A 97 15.49 6.98 -7.49
N GLN A 98 14.52 7.77 -7.04
CA GLN A 98 13.99 7.71 -5.69
C GLN A 98 13.33 6.36 -5.39
N GLY A 99 12.54 5.83 -6.33
CA GLY A 99 11.92 4.50 -6.24
C GLY A 99 12.94 3.37 -6.14
N ILE A 100 14.06 3.45 -6.88
CA ILE A 100 15.17 2.50 -6.75
C ILE A 100 15.74 2.51 -5.32
N GLY A 101 15.93 3.68 -4.72
CA GLY A 101 16.35 3.80 -3.32
C GLY A 101 15.30 3.25 -2.35
N GLY A 102 14.02 3.58 -2.58
CA GLY A 102 12.88 3.22 -1.72
C GLY A 102 12.64 1.71 -1.64
N GLY A 103 12.75 0.98 -2.77
CA GLY A 103 12.47 -0.45 -2.84
C GLY A 103 13.29 -1.33 -1.88
N ALA A 104 14.46 -0.85 -1.48
CA ALA A 104 15.30 -1.52 -0.48
C ALA A 104 14.78 -1.38 0.97
N LEU A 105 14.03 -0.30 1.27
CA LEU A 105 13.87 0.16 2.64
C LEU A 105 12.95 -0.74 3.46
N LEU A 106 11.76 -1.08 2.94
CA LEU A 106 10.79 -1.87 3.70
C LEU A 106 11.25 -3.29 4.01
N ALA A 107 11.71 -4.02 2.99
CA ALA A 107 12.11 -5.42 3.16
C ALA A 107 13.33 -5.55 4.07
N THR A 108 14.32 -4.66 3.91
CA THR A 108 15.53 -4.64 4.76
C THR A 108 15.20 -4.21 6.18
N ALA A 109 14.39 -3.17 6.36
CA ALA A 109 13.95 -2.72 7.68
C ALA A 109 13.19 -3.82 8.43
N GLN A 110 12.25 -4.50 7.77
CA GLN A 110 11.50 -5.60 8.33
C GLN A 110 12.40 -6.76 8.78
N THR A 111 13.39 -7.12 7.95
CA THR A 111 14.37 -8.15 8.28
C THR A 111 15.24 -7.77 9.48
N ILE A 112 15.75 -6.53 9.51
CA ILE A 112 16.53 -6.02 10.64
C ILE A 112 15.72 -6.10 11.93
N MET A 113 14.42 -5.78 11.89
CA MET A 113 13.53 -5.89 13.05
C MET A 113 13.32 -7.33 13.51
N VAL A 114 13.21 -8.30 12.59
CA VAL A 114 13.14 -9.73 12.97
C VAL A 114 14.41 -10.20 13.64
N GLU A 115 15.57 -9.82 13.12
CA GLU A 115 16.88 -10.29 13.61
C GLU A 115 17.35 -9.58 14.88
N THR A 116 16.95 -8.32 15.08
CA THR A 116 17.36 -7.52 16.26
C THR A 116 16.69 -7.99 17.54
N PHE A 117 15.47 -8.51 17.44
CA PHE A 117 14.72 -8.96 18.60
C PHE A 117 14.89 -10.47 18.83
N PRO A 118 15.08 -10.90 20.12
CA PRO A 118 15.12 -12.33 20.43
C PRO A 118 13.81 -13.00 20.00
N PRO A 119 13.83 -14.32 19.75
CA PRO A 119 12.66 -15.05 19.22
C PRO A 119 11.36 -14.77 19.97
N GLN A 120 11.40 -14.59 21.29
CA GLN A 120 10.25 -14.30 22.15
C GLN A 120 9.68 -12.90 21.93
N ARG A 121 10.47 -11.96 21.41
CA ARG A 121 10.11 -10.55 21.22
C ARG A 121 10.04 -10.12 19.75
N GLN A 122 10.19 -11.04 18.80
CA GLN A 122 10.10 -10.72 17.37
C GLN A 122 8.77 -10.10 17.00
N GLY A 123 7.66 -10.53 17.66
CA GLY A 123 6.36 -9.89 17.52
C GLY A 123 6.37 -8.40 17.88
N THR A 124 7.14 -8.02 18.92
CA THR A 124 7.33 -6.61 19.28
C THR A 124 8.12 -5.86 18.20
N GLY A 125 9.16 -6.47 17.64
CA GLY A 125 9.89 -5.89 16.51
C GLY A 125 9.01 -5.66 15.29
N GLN A 126 8.18 -6.65 14.92
CA GLN A 126 7.22 -6.51 13.83
C GLN A 126 6.12 -5.48 14.12
N ALA A 127 5.69 -5.36 15.37
CA ALA A 127 4.75 -4.33 15.78
C ALA A 127 5.34 -2.92 15.63
N ILE A 128 6.59 -2.72 16.05
CA ILE A 128 7.30 -1.44 15.88
C ILE A 128 7.42 -1.10 14.39
N PHE A 129 7.88 -2.05 13.56
CA PHE A 129 7.94 -1.88 12.11
C PHE A 129 6.59 -1.49 11.52
N GLY A 130 5.54 -2.24 11.87
CA GLY A 130 4.20 -1.99 11.38
C GLY A 130 3.61 -0.65 11.83
N MET A 131 3.92 -0.16 13.04
CA MET A 131 3.53 1.19 13.46
C MET A 131 4.08 2.25 12.51
N GLY A 132 5.37 2.16 12.15
CA GLY A 132 5.96 3.07 11.16
C GLY A 132 5.28 2.97 9.79
N ALA A 133 5.01 1.73 9.36
CA ALA A 133 4.34 1.48 8.09
C ALA A 133 2.88 2.01 8.04
N MET A 134 2.19 2.06 9.18
CA MET A 134 0.80 2.53 9.24
C MET A 134 0.68 4.05 9.46
N LEU A 135 1.69 4.68 10.05
CA LEU A 135 1.69 6.14 10.25
C LEU A 135 1.87 6.91 8.95
N GLY A 136 2.69 6.40 8.03
CA GLY A 136 2.99 7.05 6.76
C GLY A 136 1.74 7.46 5.96
N PRO A 137 0.85 6.50 5.60
CA PRO A 137 -0.35 6.81 4.82
C PRO A 137 -1.31 7.80 5.48
N SER A 138 -1.28 7.89 6.82
CA SER A 138 -2.16 8.78 7.56
C SER A 138 -1.60 10.18 7.71
N LEU A 139 -0.28 10.29 7.90
CA LEU A 139 0.41 11.57 8.02
C LEU A 139 0.62 12.24 6.66
N GLY A 140 0.76 11.43 5.60
CA GLY A 140 1.05 11.93 4.25
C GLY A 140 0.08 13.00 3.76
N PRO A 141 -1.23 12.72 3.67
CA PRO A 141 -2.19 13.70 3.20
C PRO A 141 -2.25 14.95 4.07
N THR A 142 -2.17 14.81 5.39
CA THR A 142 -2.23 15.91 6.34
C THR A 142 -1.00 16.81 6.21
N LEU A 143 0.20 16.24 6.24
CA LEU A 143 1.45 16.98 6.09
C LEU A 143 1.60 17.55 4.67
N GLY A 144 1.24 16.75 3.66
CA GLY A 144 1.34 17.15 2.26
C GLY A 144 0.45 18.34 1.92
N GLY A 145 -0.80 18.32 2.37
CA GLY A 145 -1.71 19.47 2.24
C GLY A 145 -1.15 20.71 2.93
N TRP A 146 -0.76 20.58 4.21
CA TRP A 146 -0.20 21.69 4.97
C TRP A 146 1.07 22.29 4.35
N LEU A 147 2.01 21.45 3.88
CA LEU A 147 3.25 21.89 3.24
C LEU A 147 2.98 22.58 1.90
N THR A 148 2.07 22.02 1.10
CA THR A 148 1.72 22.54 -0.23
C THR A 148 1.00 23.88 -0.12
N ASP A 149 0.06 24.00 0.83
CA ASP A 149 -0.74 25.22 1.01
C ASP A 149 0.09 26.36 1.64
N ARG A 150 0.98 26.03 2.60
CA ARG A 150 1.73 27.04 3.35
C ARG A 150 2.97 27.57 2.60
N TRP A 151 3.64 26.67 1.89
CA TRP A 151 4.91 27.01 1.21
C TRP A 151 4.82 26.73 -0.29
N SER A 152 4.92 25.47 -0.73
CA SER A 152 4.77 25.04 -2.12
C SER A 152 4.96 23.53 -2.22
N TRP A 153 4.56 22.91 -3.35
CA TRP A 153 4.69 21.48 -3.55
C TRP A 153 6.12 20.89 -3.40
N PRO A 154 7.25 21.57 -3.74
CA PRO A 154 8.59 21.00 -3.54
C PRO A 154 8.91 20.62 -2.10
N TRP A 155 8.26 21.27 -1.12
CA TRP A 155 8.51 21.00 0.29
C TRP A 155 8.08 19.61 0.75
N ILE A 156 7.16 18.95 0.02
CA ILE A 156 6.81 17.53 0.31
C ILE A 156 7.99 16.60 0.07
N PHE A 157 8.93 16.97 -0.81
CA PHE A 157 10.17 16.24 -1.05
C PHE A 157 11.27 16.65 -0.07
N TYR A 158 11.38 17.94 0.23
CA TYR A 158 12.41 18.45 1.14
C TYR A 158 12.22 17.96 2.58
N VAL A 159 11.01 17.66 3.03
CA VAL A 159 10.76 17.10 4.37
C VAL A 159 11.45 15.73 4.56
N ASN A 160 11.69 15.00 3.48
CA ASN A 160 12.39 13.71 3.50
C ASN A 160 13.90 13.88 3.75
N VAL A 161 14.48 15.03 3.41
CA VAL A 161 15.94 15.23 3.47
C VAL A 161 16.49 15.16 4.89
N PRO A 162 15.99 15.93 5.87
CA PRO A 162 16.49 15.85 7.25
C PRO A 162 16.23 14.47 7.87
N LEU A 163 15.09 13.85 7.59
CA LEU A 163 14.75 12.51 8.08
C LEU A 163 15.68 11.44 7.50
N GLY A 164 15.97 11.52 6.20
CA GLY A 164 16.86 10.59 5.51
C GLY A 164 18.30 10.73 5.96
N ILE A 165 18.82 11.94 6.15
CA ILE A 165 20.17 12.19 6.69
C ILE A 165 20.26 11.63 8.12
N ALA A 166 19.29 11.91 8.97
CA ALA A 166 19.28 11.39 10.35
C ALA A 166 19.23 9.85 10.35
N SER A 167 18.39 9.24 9.52
CA SER A 167 18.31 7.79 9.36
C SER A 167 19.64 7.20 8.88
N ALA A 168 20.24 7.77 7.83
CA ALA A 168 21.52 7.31 7.29
C ALA A 168 22.65 7.40 8.32
N LEU A 169 22.76 8.50 9.07
CA LEU A 169 23.76 8.68 10.11
C LEU A 169 23.60 7.64 11.24
N ILE A 170 22.36 7.45 11.73
CA ILE A 170 22.09 6.46 12.79
C ILE A 170 22.38 5.04 12.26
N CYS A 171 21.90 4.70 11.07
CA CYS A 171 22.11 3.36 10.51
C CYS A 171 23.59 3.11 10.18
N SER A 172 24.32 4.10 9.68
CA SER A 172 25.75 3.97 9.41
C SER A 172 26.58 3.75 10.68
N SER A 173 26.16 4.30 11.81
CA SER A 173 26.87 4.19 13.09
C SER A 173 26.54 2.91 13.85
N TYR A 174 25.29 2.44 13.80
CA TYR A 174 24.81 1.37 14.69
C TYR A 174 24.43 0.08 13.98
N LEU A 175 24.30 0.06 12.65
CA LEU A 175 24.00 -1.17 11.93
C LEU A 175 25.27 -1.96 11.68
N VAL A 176 25.28 -3.22 12.09
CA VAL A 176 26.39 -4.14 11.89
C VAL A 176 25.96 -5.19 10.88
N ASP A 177 26.84 -5.51 9.93
CA ASP A 177 26.60 -6.64 9.04
C ASP A 177 26.56 -7.94 9.85
N PRO A 178 25.62 -8.86 9.60
CA PRO A 178 25.66 -10.18 10.20
C PRO A 178 27.01 -10.83 9.88
N ARG A 179 27.51 -11.65 10.81
CA ARG A 179 28.73 -12.44 10.54
C ARG A 179 28.57 -13.14 9.19
N PRO A 180 29.62 -13.24 8.37
CA PRO A 180 29.52 -13.85 7.06
C PRO A 180 29.07 -15.31 7.24
N SER A 181 27.74 -15.52 7.32
CA SER A 181 27.14 -16.82 7.12
C SER A 181 27.24 -17.04 5.63
N THR A 182 27.96 -18.03 5.17
CA THR A 182 27.92 -18.82 3.93
C THR A 182 26.97 -18.37 2.80
N VAL A 183 26.64 -17.07 2.71
CA VAL A 183 25.98 -16.52 1.55
C VAL A 183 27.01 -16.55 0.44
N ARG A 184 26.86 -17.47 -0.49
CA ARG A 184 27.69 -17.56 -1.69
C ARG A 184 27.70 -16.18 -2.36
N ARG A 185 28.84 -15.46 -2.22
CA ARG A 185 29.11 -14.29 -3.06
C ARG A 185 29.23 -14.81 -4.47
N THR A 186 28.19 -14.61 -5.24
CA THR A 186 28.21 -14.91 -6.67
C THR A 186 28.68 -13.67 -7.40
N ASP A 187 29.81 -13.79 -8.04
CA ASP A 187 30.37 -12.69 -8.85
C ASP A 187 29.63 -12.48 -10.17
N ARG A 188 28.80 -13.44 -10.59
CA ARG A 188 28.01 -13.36 -11.81
C ARG A 188 26.63 -12.79 -11.56
N VAL A 189 26.28 -11.77 -12.34
CA VAL A 189 24.95 -11.13 -12.32
C VAL A 189 24.07 -11.82 -13.36
N ASP A 190 22.91 -12.25 -12.98
CA ASP A 190 21.91 -12.76 -13.91
C ASP A 190 21.15 -11.60 -14.58
N TRP A 191 21.76 -11.05 -15.64
CA TRP A 191 21.18 -9.97 -16.41
C TRP A 191 19.86 -10.34 -17.10
N THR A 192 19.67 -11.62 -17.42
CA THR A 192 18.43 -12.13 -18.01
C THR A 192 17.30 -12.08 -17.01
N GLY A 193 17.54 -12.56 -15.79
CA GLY A 193 16.56 -12.47 -14.69
C GLY A 193 16.21 -11.02 -14.36
N VAL A 194 17.23 -10.10 -14.30
CA VAL A 194 16.99 -8.66 -14.11
C VAL A 194 16.09 -8.10 -15.18
N ALA A 195 16.41 -8.35 -16.45
CA ALA A 195 15.64 -7.80 -17.58
C ALA A 195 14.19 -8.31 -17.59
N LEU A 196 14.00 -9.62 -17.38
CA LEU A 196 12.66 -10.21 -17.30
C LEU A 196 11.85 -9.68 -16.12
N LEU A 197 12.49 -9.46 -14.96
CA LEU A 197 11.85 -8.87 -13.79
C LEU A 197 11.42 -7.43 -14.07
N ILE A 198 12.31 -6.60 -14.63
CA ILE A 198 12.03 -5.20 -14.97
C ILE A 198 10.86 -5.12 -15.96
N VAL A 199 10.92 -5.91 -17.04
CA VAL A 199 9.87 -5.90 -18.06
C VAL A 199 8.56 -6.45 -17.51
N GLY A 200 8.59 -7.60 -16.82
CA GLY A 200 7.39 -8.27 -16.33
C GLY A 200 6.67 -7.50 -15.24
N VAL A 201 7.40 -7.11 -14.18
CA VAL A 201 6.82 -6.37 -13.06
C VAL A 201 6.51 -4.93 -13.46
N GLY A 202 7.37 -4.30 -14.28
CA GLY A 202 7.14 -2.95 -14.79
C GLY A 202 5.89 -2.86 -15.67
N ALA A 203 5.71 -3.81 -16.60
CA ALA A 203 4.51 -3.89 -17.44
C ALA A 203 3.26 -4.17 -16.58
N LEU A 204 3.32 -5.15 -15.64
CA LEU A 204 2.21 -5.45 -14.73
C LEU A 204 1.80 -4.21 -13.93
N GLN A 205 2.77 -3.53 -13.32
CA GLN A 205 2.48 -2.36 -12.49
C GLN A 205 1.88 -1.22 -13.33
N THR A 206 2.37 -1.02 -14.56
CA THR A 206 1.80 -0.03 -15.48
C THR A 206 0.35 -0.36 -15.85
N VAL A 207 0.04 -1.63 -16.11
CA VAL A 207 -1.33 -2.09 -16.36
C VAL A 207 -2.24 -1.81 -15.16
N LEU A 208 -1.77 -2.10 -13.94
CA LEU A 208 -2.56 -1.88 -12.73
C LEU A 208 -2.78 -0.39 -12.43
N GLU A 209 -1.77 0.46 -12.65
CA GLU A 209 -1.86 1.90 -12.36
C GLU A 209 -2.66 2.69 -13.40
N ARG A 210 -2.62 2.24 -14.67
CA ARG A 210 -3.21 2.99 -15.79
C ARG A 210 -4.39 2.31 -16.46
N GLY A 211 -4.64 1.03 -16.16
CA GLY A 211 -5.69 0.24 -16.82
C GLY A 211 -7.05 0.89 -16.75
N ASN A 212 -7.48 1.34 -15.56
CA ASN A 212 -8.80 1.99 -15.40
C ASN A 212 -8.94 3.28 -16.21
N ARG A 213 -7.87 4.08 -16.34
CA ARG A 213 -7.90 5.36 -17.08
C ARG A 213 -7.88 5.19 -18.60
N LEU A 214 -7.37 4.07 -19.08
CA LEU A 214 -7.23 3.75 -20.49
C LEU A 214 -8.20 2.65 -20.93
N ASP A 215 -9.33 2.52 -20.24
CA ASP A 215 -10.42 1.57 -20.52
C ASP A 215 -9.98 0.12 -20.67
N TRP A 216 -8.94 -0.25 -19.87
CA TRP A 216 -8.43 -1.63 -19.77
C TRP A 216 -8.09 -2.24 -21.15
N PHE A 217 -8.69 -3.35 -21.47
CA PHE A 217 -8.41 -4.14 -22.69
C PHE A 217 -9.03 -3.55 -23.97
N GLU A 218 -9.73 -2.43 -23.89
CA GLU A 218 -10.13 -1.65 -25.07
C GLU A 218 -8.94 -0.87 -25.64
N SER A 219 -7.92 -0.60 -24.80
CA SER A 219 -6.67 0.02 -25.23
C SER A 219 -5.67 -1.04 -25.71
N ASP A 220 -5.19 -0.92 -26.96
CA ASP A 220 -4.13 -1.76 -27.51
C ASP A 220 -2.83 -1.67 -26.69
N PHE A 221 -2.57 -0.49 -26.12
CA PHE A 221 -1.40 -0.28 -25.27
C PHE A 221 -1.48 -1.12 -23.99
N ILE A 222 -2.60 -1.09 -23.26
CA ILE A 222 -2.79 -1.87 -22.03
C ILE A 222 -2.82 -3.37 -22.35
N THR A 223 -3.48 -3.77 -23.43
CA THR A 223 -3.54 -5.17 -23.86
C THR A 223 -2.15 -5.71 -24.19
N THR A 224 -1.34 -4.94 -24.94
CA THR A 224 0.04 -5.30 -25.26
C THR A 224 0.91 -5.41 -24.00
N LEU A 225 0.78 -4.46 -23.07
CA LEU A 225 1.49 -4.50 -21.79
C LEU A 225 1.05 -5.68 -20.93
N ALA A 226 -0.24 -6.03 -20.90
CA ALA A 226 -0.74 -7.16 -20.13
C ALA A 226 -0.18 -8.49 -20.67
N VAL A 227 -0.18 -8.68 -21.99
CA VAL A 227 0.42 -9.85 -22.63
C VAL A 227 1.94 -9.88 -22.35
N THR A 228 2.63 -8.76 -22.46
CA THR A 228 4.05 -8.63 -22.14
C THR A 228 4.34 -8.98 -20.69
N ALA A 229 3.52 -8.49 -19.75
CA ALA A 229 3.65 -8.79 -18.32
C ALA A 229 3.53 -10.28 -18.04
N VAL A 230 2.48 -10.92 -18.58
CA VAL A 230 2.25 -12.37 -18.40
C VAL A 230 3.39 -13.18 -19.00
N ALA A 231 3.81 -12.87 -20.21
CA ALA A 231 4.90 -13.58 -20.88
C ALA A 231 6.24 -13.41 -20.15
N ALA A 232 6.59 -12.17 -19.78
CA ALA A 232 7.85 -11.86 -19.10
C ALA A 232 7.89 -12.46 -17.69
N ILE A 233 6.79 -12.43 -16.92
CA ILE A 233 6.71 -13.05 -15.59
C ILE A 233 6.79 -14.58 -15.70
N ALA A 234 6.11 -15.19 -16.66
CA ALA A 234 6.21 -16.63 -16.88
C ALA A 234 7.63 -17.07 -17.25
N LEU A 235 8.29 -16.34 -18.16
CA LEU A 235 9.69 -16.57 -18.53
C LEU A 235 10.63 -16.31 -17.35
N PHE A 236 10.37 -15.29 -16.54
CA PHE A 236 11.12 -14.98 -15.31
C PHE A 236 11.07 -16.14 -14.32
N ILE A 237 9.86 -16.63 -14.01
CA ILE A 237 9.66 -17.77 -13.10
C ILE A 237 10.39 -19.03 -13.64
N TRP A 238 10.23 -19.29 -14.93
CA TRP A 238 10.90 -20.43 -15.57
C TRP A 238 12.43 -20.32 -15.51
N HIS A 239 12.97 -19.13 -15.76
CA HIS A 239 14.40 -18.84 -15.74
C HIS A 239 14.96 -18.96 -14.30
N GLU A 240 14.34 -18.28 -13.33
CA GLU A 240 14.79 -18.27 -11.92
C GLU A 240 14.77 -19.66 -11.26
N LEU A 241 13.82 -20.52 -11.63
CA LEU A 241 13.79 -21.90 -11.15
C LEU A 241 14.94 -22.78 -11.68
N ARG A 242 15.55 -22.39 -12.80
CA ARG A 242 16.65 -23.11 -13.46
C ARG A 242 18.01 -22.45 -13.26
N ALA A 243 18.04 -21.17 -12.95
CA ALA A 243 19.28 -20.43 -12.75
C ALA A 243 20.11 -21.02 -11.60
N GLU A 244 21.41 -21.13 -11.79
CA GLU A 244 22.35 -21.53 -10.73
C GLU A 244 22.49 -20.43 -9.67
N HIS A 245 22.36 -19.19 -10.09
CA HIS A 245 22.51 -17.97 -9.27
C HIS A 245 21.34 -17.02 -9.49
N PRO A 246 20.13 -17.39 -9.02
CA PRO A 246 18.95 -16.58 -9.24
C PRO A 246 19.05 -15.24 -8.51
N ILE A 247 18.45 -14.18 -9.07
CA ILE A 247 18.32 -12.88 -8.42
C ILE A 247 17.23 -12.94 -7.36
N VAL A 248 16.16 -13.67 -7.67
CA VAL A 248 15.04 -13.92 -6.76
C VAL A 248 14.93 -15.42 -6.53
N ASP A 249 15.45 -15.94 -5.41
CA ASP A 249 15.33 -17.36 -5.13
C ASP A 249 13.88 -17.76 -4.84
N LEU A 250 13.17 -18.19 -5.89
CA LEU A 250 11.79 -18.67 -5.79
C LEU A 250 11.66 -20.00 -5.04
N ARG A 251 12.76 -20.72 -4.79
CA ARG A 251 12.75 -21.97 -4.03
C ARG A 251 12.34 -21.75 -2.57
N VAL A 252 12.41 -20.49 -2.09
CA VAL A 252 11.88 -20.11 -0.76
C VAL A 252 10.38 -20.36 -0.65
N PHE A 253 9.63 -20.40 -1.76
CA PHE A 253 8.22 -20.79 -1.75
C PHE A 253 7.95 -22.25 -1.37
N ARG A 254 8.98 -23.09 -1.23
CA ARG A 254 8.83 -24.43 -0.60
C ARG A 254 8.26 -24.36 0.83
N PHE A 255 8.46 -23.25 1.51
CA PHE A 255 7.93 -23.04 2.86
C PHE A 255 6.46 -22.61 2.81
N ARG A 256 5.57 -23.48 3.28
CA ARG A 256 4.11 -23.23 3.33
C ARG A 256 3.75 -21.92 4.03
N ALA A 257 4.50 -21.57 5.08
CA ALA A 257 4.28 -20.33 5.82
C ALA A 257 4.46 -19.10 4.94
N LEU A 258 5.44 -19.10 4.03
CA LEU A 258 5.64 -18.01 3.08
C LEU A 258 4.53 -17.97 2.04
N GLN A 259 4.10 -19.13 1.50
CA GLN A 259 2.98 -19.20 0.55
C GLN A 259 1.71 -18.58 1.12
N VAL A 260 1.30 -19.06 2.29
CA VAL A 260 0.11 -18.54 3.02
C VAL A 260 0.30 -17.07 3.39
N GLY A 261 1.51 -16.72 3.85
CA GLY A 261 1.87 -15.34 4.18
C GLY A 261 1.76 -14.38 3.00
N CYS A 262 2.21 -14.77 1.81
CA CYS A 262 2.10 -13.97 0.59
C CYS A 262 0.64 -13.81 0.12
N VAL A 263 -0.19 -14.86 0.20
CA VAL A 263 -1.62 -14.77 -0.11
C VAL A 263 -2.33 -13.78 0.83
N TYR A 264 -2.12 -13.94 2.14
CA TYR A 264 -2.67 -12.97 3.09
C TYR A 264 -2.01 -11.59 2.98
N GLY A 265 -0.73 -11.52 2.63
CA GLY A 265 -0.02 -10.28 2.35
C GLY A 265 -0.67 -9.50 1.22
N ALA A 266 -0.98 -10.17 0.11
CA ALA A 266 -1.70 -9.57 -1.02
C ALA A 266 -3.10 -9.09 -0.61
N ALA A 267 -3.88 -9.93 0.08
CA ALA A 267 -5.20 -9.54 0.59
C ALA A 267 -5.13 -8.37 1.57
N MET A 268 -4.15 -8.36 2.47
CA MET A 268 -3.88 -7.23 3.37
C MET A 268 -3.53 -5.96 2.58
N GLY A 269 -2.81 -6.10 1.47
CA GLY A 269 -2.57 -5.02 0.52
C GLY A 269 -3.87 -4.43 -0.03
N VAL A 270 -4.76 -5.28 -0.55
CA VAL A 270 -6.09 -4.87 -1.02
C VAL A 270 -6.88 -4.17 0.10
N GLY A 271 -6.96 -4.78 1.28
CA GLY A 271 -7.74 -4.25 2.41
C GLY A 271 -7.19 -2.92 2.94
N LEU A 272 -5.87 -2.79 3.06
CA LEU A 272 -5.20 -1.59 3.57
C LEU A 272 -5.26 -0.45 2.54
N TYR A 273 -4.65 -0.66 1.37
CA TYR A 273 -4.52 0.40 0.37
C TYR A 273 -5.85 0.71 -0.30
N GLY A 274 -6.70 -0.31 -0.53
CA GLY A 274 -8.04 -0.10 -1.08
C GLY A 274 -8.93 0.74 -0.16
N SER A 275 -8.94 0.46 1.15
CA SER A 275 -9.74 1.26 2.09
C SER A 275 -9.19 2.67 2.31
N ILE A 276 -7.84 2.86 2.22
CA ILE A 276 -7.22 4.18 2.27
C ILE A 276 -7.54 4.98 1.00
N PHE A 277 -7.64 4.32 -0.16
CA PHE A 277 -8.02 4.94 -1.42
C PHE A 277 -9.50 5.35 -1.44
N LEU A 278 -10.40 4.45 -1.05
CA LEU A 278 -11.86 4.71 -1.09
C LEU A 278 -12.30 5.81 -0.13
N PHE A 279 -11.66 5.93 1.04
CA PHE A 279 -12.12 6.83 2.08
C PHE A 279 -12.03 8.32 1.71
N PRO A 280 -10.88 8.86 1.26
CA PRO A 280 -10.82 10.25 0.78
C PRO A 280 -11.69 10.50 -0.44
N LEU A 281 -11.80 9.52 -1.33
CA LEU A 281 -12.66 9.61 -2.51
C LEU A 281 -14.12 9.81 -2.10
N PHE A 282 -14.62 9.02 -1.15
CA PHE A 282 -15.95 9.17 -0.58
C PHE A 282 -16.13 10.52 0.13
N THR A 283 -15.24 10.88 1.03
CA THR A 283 -15.41 12.07 1.86
C THR A 283 -15.23 13.37 1.09
N GLN A 284 -14.30 13.44 0.15
CA GLN A 284 -14.04 14.65 -0.63
C GLN A 284 -15.01 14.83 -1.79
N GLN A 285 -15.35 13.75 -2.52
CA GLN A 285 -16.22 13.87 -3.69
C GLN A 285 -17.71 13.91 -3.30
N LEU A 286 -18.15 13.11 -2.33
CA LEU A 286 -19.55 12.99 -1.97
C LEU A 286 -19.94 13.85 -0.78
N LEU A 287 -19.13 13.88 0.29
CA LEU A 287 -19.42 14.70 1.46
C LEU A 287 -18.84 16.12 1.37
N GLN A 288 -18.11 16.43 0.27
CA GLN A 288 -17.47 17.74 0.03
C GLN A 288 -16.54 18.20 1.17
N TRP A 289 -15.89 17.23 1.85
CA TRP A 289 -14.93 17.53 2.89
C TRP A 289 -13.62 18.03 2.28
N THR A 290 -12.93 18.88 3.02
CA THR A 290 -11.57 19.29 2.67
C THR A 290 -10.60 18.12 2.85
N SER A 291 -9.45 18.16 2.16
CA SER A 291 -8.38 17.16 2.31
C SER A 291 -7.91 17.06 3.77
N TRP A 292 -7.88 18.20 4.50
CA TRP A 292 -7.58 18.25 5.92
C TRP A 292 -8.60 17.48 6.77
N GLN A 293 -9.90 17.68 6.54
CA GLN A 293 -10.97 16.98 7.26
C GLN A 293 -10.91 15.48 7.01
N SER A 294 -10.72 15.07 5.75
CA SER A 294 -10.53 13.67 5.37
C SER A 294 -9.31 13.05 6.05
N GLY A 295 -8.17 13.75 6.07
CA GLY A 295 -6.96 13.31 6.74
C GLY A 295 -7.15 13.13 8.25
N MET A 296 -7.79 14.10 8.89
CA MET A 296 -8.11 14.03 10.34
C MET A 296 -9.02 12.85 10.68
N ALA A 297 -9.93 12.47 9.78
CA ALA A 297 -10.82 11.34 10.00
C ALA A 297 -10.14 9.96 9.84
N ILE A 298 -8.97 9.89 9.20
CA ILE A 298 -8.15 8.68 9.11
C ILE A 298 -7.29 8.48 10.38
N LEU A 299 -6.87 9.55 11.05
CA LEU A 299 -5.95 9.49 12.20
C LEU A 299 -6.41 8.54 13.32
N PRO A 300 -7.70 8.50 13.73
CA PRO A 300 -8.17 7.58 14.76
C PRO A 300 -7.89 6.10 14.42
N SER A 301 -8.03 5.73 13.15
CA SER A 301 -7.68 4.38 12.67
C SER A 301 -6.20 4.07 12.88
N SER A 302 -5.32 5.00 12.56
CA SER A 302 -3.87 4.81 12.67
C SER A 302 -3.41 4.77 14.12
N ILE A 303 -3.98 5.60 14.97
CA ILE A 303 -3.73 5.58 16.42
C ILE A 303 -4.20 4.25 17.01
N ALA A 304 -5.40 3.80 16.68
CA ALA A 304 -5.92 2.52 17.11
C ALA A 304 -5.02 1.35 16.64
N THR A 305 -4.55 1.40 15.37
CA THR A 305 -3.60 0.41 14.84
C THR A 305 -2.31 0.39 15.66
N ALA A 306 -1.70 1.53 15.93
CA ALA A 306 -0.44 1.64 16.67
C ALA A 306 -0.57 1.10 18.11
N ILE A 307 -1.67 1.46 18.80
CA ILE A 307 -1.97 0.96 20.15
C ILE A 307 -2.10 -0.56 20.12
N VAL A 308 -2.99 -1.08 19.29
CA VAL A 308 -3.28 -2.52 19.23
C VAL A 308 -2.06 -3.32 18.78
N MET A 309 -1.28 -2.81 17.84
CA MET A 309 -0.05 -3.44 17.38
C MET A 309 0.96 -3.67 18.52
N THR A 310 1.08 -2.71 19.45
CA THR A 310 1.94 -2.83 20.62
C THR A 310 1.54 -4.02 21.50
N PHE A 311 0.24 -4.26 21.66
CA PHE A 311 -0.28 -5.39 22.44
C PHE A 311 -0.21 -6.70 21.63
N SER A 312 -0.63 -6.69 20.38
CA SER A 312 -0.65 -7.88 19.51
C SER A 312 0.75 -8.46 19.31
N GLY A 313 1.77 -7.60 19.15
CA GLY A 313 3.17 -8.01 19.02
C GLY A 313 3.71 -8.74 20.25
N ARG A 314 3.27 -8.38 21.46
CA ARG A 314 3.60 -9.11 22.69
C ARG A 314 2.79 -10.39 22.84
N LEU A 315 1.53 -10.35 22.46
CA LEU A 315 0.56 -11.43 22.66
C LEU A 315 0.76 -12.58 21.68
N VAL A 316 1.33 -12.31 20.49
CA VAL A 316 1.58 -13.33 19.45
C VAL A 316 2.48 -14.46 19.94
N TRP A 317 3.37 -14.18 20.90
CA TRP A 317 4.21 -15.21 21.52
C TRP A 317 3.39 -16.18 22.37
N ARG A 318 2.41 -15.68 23.11
CA ARG A 318 1.59 -16.48 24.04
C ARG A 318 0.49 -17.24 23.30
N LEU A 319 -0.29 -16.55 22.50
CA LEU A 319 -1.48 -17.11 21.85
C LEU A 319 -1.18 -17.73 20.45
N GLY A 320 -0.10 -17.29 19.82
CA GLY A 320 0.22 -17.66 18.44
C GLY A 320 -0.41 -16.71 17.42
N PRO A 321 0.01 -16.80 16.14
CA PRO A 321 -0.44 -15.87 15.11
C PRO A 321 -1.88 -16.10 14.66
N ALA A 322 -2.33 -17.34 14.49
CA ALA A 322 -3.65 -17.65 13.96
C ALA A 322 -4.82 -17.12 14.79
N PRO A 323 -4.87 -17.29 16.13
CA PRO A 323 -5.96 -16.73 16.94
C PRO A 323 -6.02 -15.19 16.90
N LEU A 324 -4.85 -14.53 16.94
CA LEU A 324 -4.79 -13.06 16.88
C LEU A 324 -5.23 -12.53 15.52
N PHE A 325 -4.81 -13.18 14.46
CA PHE A 325 -5.27 -12.86 13.11
C PHE A 325 -6.78 -13.07 12.97
N GLY A 326 -7.32 -14.15 13.58
CA GLY A 326 -8.76 -14.41 13.64
C GLY A 326 -9.54 -13.32 14.39
N VAL A 327 -9.02 -12.83 15.53
CA VAL A 327 -9.58 -11.66 16.23
C VAL A 327 -9.57 -10.42 15.32
N GLY A 328 -8.46 -10.19 14.62
CA GLY A 328 -8.37 -9.11 13.63
C GLY A 328 -9.47 -9.21 12.58
N LEU A 329 -9.69 -10.39 11.99
CA LEU A 329 -10.78 -10.63 11.02
C LEU A 329 -12.15 -10.40 11.63
N ALA A 330 -12.39 -10.88 12.86
CA ALA A 330 -13.67 -10.72 13.56
C ALA A 330 -14.02 -9.23 13.82
N VAL A 331 -13.02 -8.35 13.89
CA VAL A 331 -13.21 -6.90 14.00
C VAL A 331 -13.25 -6.23 12.62
N PHE A 332 -12.46 -6.73 11.65
CA PHE A 332 -12.36 -6.13 10.32
C PHE A 332 -13.66 -6.24 9.52
N LEU A 333 -14.30 -7.41 9.55
CA LEU A 333 -15.53 -7.64 8.78
C LEU A 333 -16.68 -6.73 9.24
N PRO A 334 -16.98 -6.59 10.55
CA PRO A 334 -17.97 -5.60 11.01
C PRO A 334 -17.58 -4.15 10.71
N ALA A 335 -16.28 -3.82 10.73
CA ALA A 335 -15.83 -2.48 10.37
C ALA A 335 -16.11 -2.17 8.88
N LEU A 336 -15.81 -3.12 7.98
CA LEU A 336 -16.14 -2.99 6.55
C LEU A 336 -17.65 -2.95 6.31
N TRP A 337 -18.42 -3.75 7.06
CA TRP A 337 -19.88 -3.69 7.04
C TRP A 337 -20.38 -2.30 7.46
N GLY A 338 -19.84 -1.73 8.53
CA GLY A 338 -20.17 -0.36 8.94
C GLY A 338 -19.83 0.67 7.86
N MET A 339 -18.69 0.52 7.18
CA MET A 339 -18.29 1.40 6.08
C MET A 339 -19.21 1.27 4.86
N SER A 340 -19.75 0.08 4.60
CA SER A 340 -20.69 -0.15 3.50
C SER A 340 -22.06 0.51 3.72
N HIS A 341 -22.34 1.02 4.92
CA HIS A 341 -23.61 1.71 5.25
C HIS A 341 -23.46 3.23 5.31
N TRP A 342 -22.35 3.78 4.86
CA TRP A 342 -22.18 5.23 4.77
C TRP A 342 -23.12 5.81 3.70
N THR A 343 -23.65 6.99 4.00
CA THR A 343 -24.61 7.74 3.17
C THR A 343 -24.13 9.18 3.01
N LEU A 344 -24.79 9.96 2.17
CA LEU A 344 -24.53 11.39 2.02
C LEU A 344 -24.78 12.19 3.32
N GLU A 345 -25.59 11.65 4.23
CA GLU A 345 -25.92 12.26 5.53
C GLU A 345 -24.98 11.79 6.65
N SER A 346 -23.98 10.93 6.33
CA SER A 346 -23.07 10.40 7.33
C SER A 346 -22.21 11.49 7.95
N GLY A 347 -22.43 11.75 9.23
CA GLY A 347 -21.64 12.69 10.01
C GLY A 347 -20.34 12.08 10.54
N TRP A 348 -19.53 12.89 11.24
CA TRP A 348 -18.23 12.52 11.79
C TRP A 348 -18.26 11.19 12.57
N TRP A 349 -19.23 11.00 13.46
CA TRP A 349 -19.29 9.82 14.32
C TRP A 349 -19.66 8.54 13.57
N ASN A 350 -20.40 8.65 12.45
CA ASN A 350 -20.74 7.52 11.60
C ASN A 350 -19.49 6.98 10.86
N LEU A 351 -18.54 7.87 10.55
CA LEU A 351 -17.28 7.50 9.91
C LEU A 351 -16.23 7.06 10.94
N PHE A 352 -16.24 7.66 12.13
CA PHE A 352 -15.24 7.46 13.18
C PHE A 352 -15.14 6.00 13.65
N TRP A 353 -16.26 5.40 14.05
CA TRP A 353 -16.24 4.07 14.67
C TRP A 353 -15.82 2.95 13.71
N PRO A 354 -16.32 2.87 12.47
CA PRO A 354 -15.81 1.90 11.50
C PRO A 354 -14.32 2.09 11.20
N GLN A 355 -13.82 3.33 11.16
CA GLN A 355 -12.40 3.62 10.98
C GLN A 355 -11.56 3.12 12.18
N VAL A 356 -12.00 3.36 13.41
CA VAL A 356 -11.35 2.80 14.61
C VAL A 356 -11.35 1.28 14.56
N GLY A 357 -12.49 0.66 14.24
CA GLY A 357 -12.60 -0.80 14.08
C GLY A 357 -11.61 -1.34 13.04
N ARG A 358 -11.49 -0.68 11.89
CA ARG A 358 -10.49 -1.02 10.87
C ARG A 358 -9.06 -0.96 11.43
N GLY A 359 -8.74 0.11 12.17
CA GLY A 359 -7.42 0.27 12.79
C GLY A 359 -7.12 -0.83 13.81
N VAL A 360 -8.06 -1.14 14.68
CA VAL A 360 -7.95 -2.25 15.65
C VAL A 360 -7.69 -3.57 14.93
N ALA A 361 -8.45 -3.84 13.87
CA ALA A 361 -8.32 -5.06 13.08
C ALA A 361 -6.92 -5.19 12.45
N LEU A 362 -6.46 -4.14 11.77
CA LEU A 362 -5.13 -4.12 11.15
C LEU A 362 -4.01 -4.32 12.19
N GLY A 363 -4.16 -3.75 13.39
CA GLY A 363 -3.22 -3.95 14.49
C GLY A 363 -3.12 -5.41 14.95
N PHE A 364 -4.22 -6.15 14.95
CA PHE A 364 -4.24 -7.58 15.26
C PHE A 364 -3.83 -8.48 14.09
N MET A 365 -3.87 -7.99 12.85
CA MET A 365 -3.55 -8.81 11.68
C MET A 365 -2.10 -8.67 11.24
N PHE A 366 -1.53 -7.46 11.23
CA PHE A 366 -0.24 -7.16 10.61
C PHE A 366 0.93 -7.87 11.30
N ALA A 367 1.13 -7.64 12.60
CA ALA A 367 2.26 -8.21 13.33
C ALA A 367 2.21 -9.75 13.41
N PRO A 368 1.06 -10.39 13.72
CA PRO A 368 0.95 -11.85 13.71
C PRO A 368 1.20 -12.48 12.34
N LEU A 369 0.71 -11.86 11.27
CA LEU A 369 0.95 -12.36 9.90
C LEU A 369 2.43 -12.30 9.54
N SER A 370 3.09 -11.16 9.80
CA SER A 370 4.52 -11.01 9.55
C SER A 370 5.36 -12.04 10.33
N VAL A 371 5.01 -12.26 11.61
CA VAL A 371 5.69 -13.28 12.44
C VAL A 371 5.45 -14.69 11.90
N ALA A 372 4.20 -15.04 11.53
CA ALA A 372 3.87 -16.35 10.97
C ALA A 372 4.63 -16.64 9.69
N THR A 373 4.80 -15.61 8.86
CA THR A 373 5.44 -15.73 7.54
C THR A 373 6.96 -15.83 7.65
N LEU A 374 7.59 -14.89 8.36
CA LEU A 374 9.05 -14.73 8.31
C LEU A 374 9.79 -15.62 9.30
N ARG A 375 9.21 -15.87 10.48
CA ARG A 375 9.84 -16.70 11.51
C ARG A 375 9.95 -18.19 11.13
N ALA A 376 9.12 -18.65 10.21
CA ALA A 376 9.17 -20.01 9.71
C ALA A 376 10.31 -20.25 8.70
N LEU A 377 11.04 -19.22 8.33
CA LEU A 377 12.13 -19.29 7.37
C LEU A 377 13.48 -19.46 8.08
N PRO A 378 14.43 -20.19 7.46
CA PRO A 378 15.82 -20.17 7.91
C PRO A 378 16.38 -18.75 7.91
N PRO A 379 17.33 -18.42 8.81
CA PRO A 379 17.93 -17.09 8.88
C PRO A 379 18.49 -16.56 7.56
N ALA A 380 19.04 -17.45 6.72
CA ALA A 380 19.56 -17.09 5.40
C ALA A 380 18.46 -16.63 4.41
N ASP A 381 17.23 -17.12 4.58
CA ASP A 381 16.12 -16.90 3.66
C ASP A 381 15.16 -15.78 4.13
N ILE A 382 15.36 -15.20 5.35
CA ILE A 382 14.44 -14.20 5.93
C ILE A 382 14.35 -12.96 5.04
N LEU A 383 15.48 -12.43 4.56
CA LEU A 383 15.50 -11.21 3.73
C LEU A 383 14.80 -11.45 2.38
N GLN A 384 15.03 -12.63 1.76
CA GLN A 384 14.34 -13.03 0.55
C GLN A 384 12.83 -13.18 0.78
N GLY A 385 12.45 -13.85 1.86
CA GLY A 385 11.05 -14.00 2.24
C GLY A 385 10.36 -12.67 2.55
N ALA A 386 11.06 -11.74 3.20
CA ALA A 386 10.56 -10.40 3.47
C ALA A 386 10.37 -9.59 2.17
N GLY A 387 11.31 -9.71 1.22
CA GLY A 387 11.18 -9.11 -0.11
C GLY A 387 9.94 -9.62 -0.84
N LEU A 388 9.77 -10.94 -0.94
CA LEU A 388 8.61 -11.55 -1.58
C LEU A 388 7.29 -11.19 -0.87
N TYR A 389 7.25 -11.27 0.46
CA TYR A 389 6.07 -10.89 1.24
C TYR A 389 5.66 -9.44 0.99
N ASN A 390 6.62 -8.50 0.97
CA ASN A 390 6.34 -7.09 0.69
C ASN A 390 5.96 -6.85 -0.78
N LEU A 391 6.58 -7.57 -1.72
CA LEU A 391 6.19 -7.55 -3.14
C LEU A 391 4.72 -7.94 -3.30
N PHE A 392 4.31 -9.09 -2.75
CA PHE A 392 2.90 -9.55 -2.83
C PHE A 392 1.95 -8.56 -2.16
N ARG A 393 2.31 -8.01 -1.00
CA ARG A 393 1.49 -7.01 -0.32
C ARG A 393 1.33 -5.74 -1.14
N GLN A 394 2.40 -5.24 -1.75
CA GLN A 394 2.37 -4.00 -2.53
C GLN A 394 1.65 -4.19 -3.87
N THR A 395 1.95 -5.28 -4.59
CA THR A 395 1.24 -5.63 -5.83
C THR A 395 -0.24 -5.91 -5.57
N GLY A 396 -0.56 -6.59 -4.44
CA GLY A 396 -1.94 -6.77 -4.00
C GLY A 396 -2.64 -5.45 -3.72
N GLY A 397 -1.93 -4.47 -3.16
CA GLY A 397 -2.42 -3.11 -2.97
C GLY A 397 -2.74 -2.39 -4.27
N SER A 398 -1.82 -2.41 -5.23
CA SER A 398 -2.03 -1.82 -6.56
C SER A 398 -3.19 -2.51 -7.30
N LEU A 399 -3.25 -3.84 -7.25
CA LEU A 399 -4.38 -4.60 -7.81
C LEU A 399 -5.69 -4.21 -7.13
N GLY A 400 -5.69 -4.08 -5.80
CA GLY A 400 -6.86 -3.68 -5.03
C GLY A 400 -7.36 -2.30 -5.43
N ILE A 401 -6.47 -1.31 -5.54
CA ILE A 401 -6.83 0.05 -5.99
C ILE A 401 -7.39 0.00 -7.41
N ALA A 402 -6.72 -0.70 -8.33
CA ALA A 402 -7.15 -0.81 -9.72
C ALA A 402 -8.56 -1.42 -9.85
N VAL A 403 -8.79 -2.56 -9.18
CA VAL A 403 -10.09 -3.23 -9.19
C VAL A 403 -11.18 -2.39 -8.53
N LEU A 404 -10.88 -1.75 -7.40
CA LEU A 404 -11.86 -0.93 -6.68
C LEU A 404 -12.19 0.36 -7.43
N ALA A 405 -11.22 1.01 -8.08
CA ALA A 405 -11.48 2.17 -8.94
C ALA A 405 -12.42 1.80 -10.09
N THR A 406 -12.11 0.72 -10.81
CA THR A 406 -12.96 0.20 -11.87
C THR A 406 -14.37 -0.17 -11.36
N LEU A 407 -14.43 -0.79 -10.17
CA LEU A 407 -15.71 -1.17 -9.57
C LEU A 407 -16.55 0.06 -9.19
N VAL A 408 -15.93 1.13 -8.66
CA VAL A 408 -16.63 2.41 -8.40
C VAL A 408 -17.24 2.95 -9.68
N ASP A 409 -16.46 3.03 -10.77
CA ASP A 409 -16.92 3.61 -12.04
C ASP A 409 -18.06 2.78 -12.66
N HIS A 410 -17.86 1.46 -12.82
CA HIS A 410 -18.85 0.57 -13.41
C HIS A 410 -20.12 0.45 -12.56
N ARG A 411 -19.99 0.36 -11.23
CA ARG A 411 -21.14 0.27 -10.34
C ARG A 411 -21.89 1.57 -10.22
N SER A 412 -21.21 2.72 -10.25
CA SER A 412 -21.87 4.02 -10.30
C SER A 412 -22.74 4.14 -11.57
N ALA A 413 -22.19 3.77 -12.72
CA ALA A 413 -22.95 3.79 -13.99
C ALA A 413 -24.15 2.83 -13.95
N LEU A 414 -23.94 1.60 -13.44
CA LEU A 414 -25.01 0.60 -13.32
C LEU A 414 -26.12 1.07 -12.38
N HIS A 415 -25.77 1.55 -11.19
CA HIS A 415 -26.76 2.05 -10.23
C HIS A 415 -27.46 3.30 -10.73
N GLN A 416 -26.75 4.19 -11.45
CA GLN A 416 -27.37 5.36 -12.09
C GLN A 416 -28.42 4.94 -13.11
N ALA A 417 -28.12 3.95 -13.95
CA ALA A 417 -29.08 3.41 -14.92
C ALA A 417 -30.34 2.84 -14.21
N TYR A 418 -30.16 2.02 -13.15
CA TYR A 418 -31.29 1.49 -12.40
C TYR A 418 -32.12 2.58 -11.70
N LEU A 419 -31.48 3.58 -11.11
CA LEU A 419 -32.18 4.68 -10.48
C LEU A 419 -32.93 5.53 -11.52
N ALA A 420 -32.33 5.75 -12.69
CA ALA A 420 -32.96 6.48 -13.79
C ALA A 420 -34.24 5.82 -14.32
N GLU A 421 -34.33 4.48 -14.31
CA GLU A 421 -35.53 3.76 -14.69
C GLU A 421 -36.77 4.15 -13.85
N SER A 422 -36.54 4.51 -12.57
CA SER A 422 -37.62 4.95 -11.66
C SER A 422 -37.96 6.43 -11.79
N VAL A 423 -37.10 7.23 -12.45
CA VAL A 423 -37.26 8.68 -12.64
C VAL A 423 -37.85 8.96 -14.02
N THR A 424 -39.14 8.78 -14.12
CA THR A 424 -39.85 9.00 -15.38
C THR A 424 -40.75 10.24 -15.31
N VAL A 425 -41.06 10.83 -16.47
CA VAL A 425 -42.02 11.95 -16.57
C VAL A 425 -43.43 11.58 -16.10
N PHE A 426 -43.75 10.29 -16.02
CA PHE A 426 -45.03 9.79 -15.55
C PHE A 426 -45.08 9.55 -14.04
N SER A 427 -43.89 9.60 -13.35
CA SER A 427 -43.82 9.42 -11.90
C SER A 427 -44.25 10.71 -11.20
N GLU A 428 -45.29 10.63 -10.41
CA GLU A 428 -45.80 11.77 -9.62
C GLU A 428 -44.74 12.28 -8.65
N ALA A 429 -43.98 11.38 -8.03
CA ALA A 429 -42.87 11.72 -7.13
C ALA A 429 -41.76 12.51 -7.85
N THR A 430 -41.45 12.12 -9.09
CA THR A 430 -40.46 12.84 -9.93
C THR A 430 -40.95 14.25 -10.25
N GLN A 431 -42.19 14.39 -10.65
CA GLN A 431 -42.76 15.71 -10.97
C GLN A 431 -42.84 16.62 -9.74
N GLN A 432 -43.29 16.09 -8.60
CA GLN A 432 -43.29 16.83 -7.32
C GLN A 432 -41.89 17.27 -6.92
N ARG A 433 -40.89 16.39 -7.06
CA ARG A 433 -39.49 16.72 -6.74
C ARG A 433 -38.92 17.78 -7.67
N LEU A 434 -39.13 17.67 -8.97
CA LEU A 434 -38.71 18.67 -9.95
C LEU A 434 -39.38 20.02 -9.68
N ALA A 435 -40.69 20.04 -9.41
CA ALA A 435 -41.40 21.28 -9.06
C ALA A 435 -40.85 21.94 -7.79
N ALA A 436 -40.54 21.14 -6.75
CA ALA A 436 -39.92 21.66 -5.52
C ALA A 436 -38.55 22.22 -5.77
N LEU A 437 -37.71 21.55 -6.56
CA LEU A 437 -36.38 22.03 -6.95
C LEU A 437 -36.46 23.32 -7.77
N ALA A 438 -37.35 23.37 -8.77
CA ALA A 438 -37.56 24.55 -9.59
C ALA A 438 -38.02 25.75 -8.74
N ALA A 439 -39.01 25.55 -7.84
CA ALA A 439 -39.48 26.60 -6.93
C ALA A 439 -38.34 27.13 -6.03
N GLY A 440 -37.49 26.25 -5.51
CA GLY A 440 -36.32 26.66 -4.74
C GLY A 440 -35.30 27.48 -5.54
N LEU A 441 -35.11 27.18 -6.82
CA LEU A 441 -34.23 27.92 -7.72
C LEU A 441 -34.82 29.30 -8.11
N VAL A 442 -36.12 29.38 -8.32
CA VAL A 442 -36.83 30.68 -8.55
C VAL A 442 -36.67 31.60 -7.32
N GLN A 443 -36.80 31.05 -6.10
CA GLN A 443 -36.59 31.83 -4.87
C GLN A 443 -35.15 32.36 -4.75
N ARG A 444 -34.20 31.74 -5.42
CA ARG A 444 -32.80 32.18 -5.50
C ARG A 444 -32.51 33.18 -6.62
N GLY A 445 -33.55 33.58 -7.36
CA GLY A 445 -33.48 34.62 -8.37
C GLY A 445 -33.32 34.16 -9.82
N LEU A 446 -33.45 32.85 -10.11
CA LEU A 446 -33.47 32.38 -11.49
C LEU A 446 -34.85 32.61 -12.14
N SER A 447 -34.86 32.84 -13.45
CA SER A 447 -36.10 32.86 -14.20
C SER A 447 -36.80 31.49 -14.18
N PRO A 448 -38.15 31.41 -14.34
CA PRO A 448 -38.86 30.13 -14.32
C PRO A 448 -38.35 29.10 -15.34
N ALA A 449 -37.90 29.55 -16.50
CA ALA A 449 -37.35 28.66 -17.55
C ALA A 449 -35.96 28.10 -17.12
N GLU A 450 -35.06 28.95 -16.64
CA GLU A 450 -33.76 28.56 -16.14
C GLU A 450 -33.88 27.67 -14.89
N ALA A 451 -34.86 27.94 -14.02
CA ALA A 451 -35.12 27.15 -12.82
C ALA A 451 -35.60 25.72 -13.17
N THR A 452 -36.42 25.57 -14.22
CA THR A 452 -36.83 24.24 -14.69
C THR A 452 -35.66 23.44 -15.23
N GLU A 453 -34.82 24.03 -16.09
CA GLU A 453 -33.61 23.40 -16.59
C GLU A 453 -32.61 23.08 -15.45
N GLY A 454 -32.45 24.03 -14.53
CA GLY A 454 -31.63 23.84 -13.33
C GLY A 454 -32.13 22.71 -12.43
N ALA A 455 -33.45 22.55 -12.29
CA ALA A 455 -34.03 21.46 -11.50
C ALA A 455 -33.70 20.08 -12.06
N HIS A 456 -33.69 19.91 -13.39
CA HIS A 456 -33.25 18.66 -14.03
C HIS A 456 -31.78 18.38 -13.77
N ARG A 457 -30.90 19.38 -13.89
CA ARG A 457 -29.46 19.23 -13.57
C ARG A 457 -29.24 18.84 -12.10
N VAL A 458 -29.97 19.47 -11.18
CA VAL A 458 -29.86 19.13 -9.75
C VAL A 458 -30.35 17.72 -9.46
N LEU A 459 -31.45 17.30 -10.12
CA LEU A 459 -31.96 15.94 -9.99
C LEU A 459 -30.94 14.91 -10.49
N ASP A 460 -30.31 15.16 -11.65
CA ASP A 460 -29.26 14.29 -12.19
C ASP A 460 -28.04 14.21 -11.23
N GLN A 461 -27.63 15.34 -10.66
CA GLN A 461 -26.57 15.34 -9.64
C GLN A 461 -26.93 14.53 -8.39
N ILE A 462 -28.20 14.59 -7.93
CA ILE A 462 -28.68 13.77 -6.81
C ILE A 462 -28.62 12.28 -7.17
N LEU A 463 -29.05 11.90 -8.37
CA LEU A 463 -28.98 10.52 -8.85
C LEU A 463 -27.52 10.04 -8.94
N ALA A 464 -26.64 10.84 -9.52
CA ALA A 464 -25.22 10.53 -9.62
C ALA A 464 -24.57 10.37 -8.24
N ALA A 465 -24.92 11.23 -7.28
CA ALA A 465 -24.41 11.13 -5.91
C ALA A 465 -24.91 9.85 -5.21
N GLN A 466 -26.19 9.52 -5.34
CA GLN A 466 -26.77 8.30 -4.74
C GLN A 466 -26.22 7.03 -5.39
N SER A 467 -26.07 7.00 -6.71
CA SER A 467 -25.47 5.86 -7.42
C SER A 467 -24.01 5.63 -6.98
N SER A 468 -23.25 6.71 -6.78
CA SER A 468 -21.90 6.64 -6.27
C SER A 468 -21.86 6.09 -4.84
N VAL A 469 -22.75 6.51 -3.93
CA VAL A 469 -22.85 5.92 -2.58
C VAL A 469 -23.06 4.41 -2.65
N MET A 470 -23.96 3.94 -3.54
CA MET A 470 -24.21 2.51 -3.74
C MET A 470 -22.97 1.79 -4.29
N ALA A 471 -22.22 2.42 -5.19
CA ALA A 471 -20.97 1.87 -5.70
C ALA A 471 -19.88 1.74 -4.61
N PHE A 472 -19.74 2.73 -3.74
CA PHE A 472 -18.84 2.63 -2.57
C PHE A 472 -19.24 1.51 -1.62
N ARG A 473 -20.55 1.33 -1.37
CA ARG A 473 -21.08 0.18 -0.63
C ARG A 473 -20.60 -1.13 -1.24
N ASP A 474 -20.77 -1.30 -2.54
CA ASP A 474 -20.35 -2.51 -3.26
C ASP A 474 -18.84 -2.76 -3.14
N CYS A 475 -18.02 -1.72 -3.17
CA CYS A 475 -16.57 -1.80 -2.99
C CYS A 475 -16.19 -2.31 -1.59
N TYR A 476 -16.79 -1.77 -0.53
CA TYR A 476 -16.51 -2.26 0.83
C TYR A 476 -16.99 -3.70 1.04
N LEU A 477 -18.13 -4.07 0.44
CA LEU A 477 -18.62 -5.45 0.44
C LEU A 477 -17.69 -6.38 -0.33
N ALA A 478 -17.12 -5.95 -1.46
CA ALA A 478 -16.14 -6.74 -2.22
C ALA A 478 -14.88 -7.03 -1.40
N ILE A 479 -14.34 -6.03 -0.68
CA ILE A 479 -13.23 -6.24 0.26
C ILE A 479 -13.65 -7.22 1.36
N MET A 480 -14.83 -7.08 1.93
CA MET A 480 -15.35 -7.96 2.97
C MET A 480 -15.46 -9.40 2.48
N ILE A 481 -16.01 -9.63 1.28
CA ILE A 481 -16.11 -10.95 0.66
C ILE A 481 -14.73 -11.57 0.45
N LEU A 482 -13.75 -10.81 -0.05
CA LEU A 482 -12.38 -11.28 -0.20
C LEU A 482 -11.83 -11.85 1.12
N PHE A 483 -11.99 -11.11 2.21
CA PHE A 483 -11.51 -11.56 3.53
C PHE A 483 -12.33 -12.73 4.09
N MET A 484 -13.64 -12.81 3.82
CA MET A 484 -14.46 -13.98 4.17
C MET A 484 -13.97 -15.25 3.47
N LEU A 485 -13.64 -15.17 2.18
CA LEU A 485 -13.13 -16.30 1.40
C LEU A 485 -11.78 -16.81 1.93
N LEU A 486 -11.02 -15.97 2.63
CA LEU A 486 -9.74 -16.35 3.22
C LEU A 486 -9.86 -16.93 4.63
N ILE A 487 -11.01 -16.84 5.31
CA ILE A 487 -11.20 -17.39 6.66
C ILE A 487 -10.74 -18.86 6.77
N PRO A 488 -11.07 -19.77 5.83
CA PRO A 488 -10.64 -21.18 5.91
C PRO A 488 -9.12 -21.38 5.93
N LEU A 489 -8.35 -20.39 5.47
CA LEU A 489 -6.88 -20.46 5.47
C LEU A 489 -6.25 -20.02 6.80
N VAL A 490 -7.01 -19.41 7.74
CA VAL A 490 -6.48 -18.92 9.02
C VAL A 490 -5.79 -20.04 9.85
N PRO A 491 -6.32 -21.26 9.91
CA PRO A 491 -5.64 -22.35 10.63
C PRO A 491 -4.26 -22.71 10.07
N LEU A 492 -3.96 -22.33 8.82
CA LEU A 492 -2.64 -22.54 8.23
C LEU A 492 -1.57 -21.58 8.76
N LEU A 493 -1.97 -20.47 9.41
CA LEU A 493 -1.09 -19.56 10.14
C LEU A 493 -0.71 -20.15 11.51
N ARG A 494 -0.28 -21.41 11.56
CA ARG A 494 0.13 -22.09 12.79
C ARG A 494 1.39 -21.45 13.37
N ARG A 495 1.68 -21.77 14.65
CA ARG A 495 2.98 -21.40 15.25
C ARG A 495 4.10 -21.99 14.40
N PRO A 496 4.97 -21.15 13.81
CA PRO A 496 6.09 -21.67 13.04
C PRO A 496 7.01 -22.48 13.97
N PRO A 497 7.62 -23.58 13.46
CA PRO A 497 8.69 -24.23 14.19
C PRO A 497 9.80 -23.21 14.46
N VAL A 498 10.31 -23.18 15.67
CA VAL A 498 11.48 -22.35 16.01
C VAL A 498 12.67 -23.05 15.34
N TYR A 499 13.22 -22.45 14.27
CA TYR A 499 14.53 -22.86 13.80
C TYR A 499 15.56 -22.48 14.88
N THR A 500 15.82 -23.38 15.81
CA THR A 500 17.03 -23.34 16.62
C THR A 500 18.16 -23.69 15.67
N LEU A 501 19.12 -22.80 15.50
CA LEU A 501 20.43 -23.19 14.97
C LEU A 501 20.84 -24.47 15.71
N PRO A 502 21.44 -25.47 15.03
CA PRO A 502 22.07 -26.59 15.72
C PRO A 502 23.04 -25.95 16.72
N THR A 503 22.62 -25.88 17.98
CA THR A 503 23.48 -25.46 19.05
C THR A 503 24.69 -26.38 19.04
N GLU A 504 25.87 -25.83 19.04
CA GLU A 504 27.11 -26.22 19.71
C GLU A 504 27.06 -27.46 20.64
N ARG A 505 26.39 -28.54 20.27
CA ARG A 505 26.49 -29.85 20.92
C ARG A 505 27.76 -30.61 20.49
N ALA A 506 28.70 -29.91 19.85
CA ALA A 506 29.96 -30.51 19.40
C ALA A 506 31.19 -30.01 20.17
N PHE A 507 31.01 -29.24 21.24
CA PHE A 507 32.17 -28.76 22.07
C PHE A 507 32.06 -29.12 23.53
N GLU A 508 31.25 -30.07 23.91
CA GLU A 508 31.35 -30.69 25.22
C GLU A 508 31.88 -32.11 25.04
N HIS A 509 33.13 -32.22 25.46
CA HIS A 509 34.01 -33.37 25.67
C HIS A 509 35.04 -33.70 24.57
N PRO A 510 36.25 -33.14 24.73
CA PRO A 510 37.46 -33.90 24.51
C PRO A 510 38.19 -34.07 25.85
N GLU A 511 37.66 -34.89 26.76
CA GLU A 511 38.46 -35.45 27.86
C GLU A 511 37.86 -36.77 28.28
N ALA A 512 38.39 -37.84 27.71
CA ALA A 512 38.50 -39.16 28.29
C ALA A 512 39.09 -40.11 27.23
N VAL A 513 40.42 -40.17 27.10
CA VAL A 513 41.34 -41.31 27.26
C VAL A 513 42.75 -40.79 27.13
#